data_98e15adb8b6251fdd8de48e5790a9640
#
_entry.id   98e15adb8b6251fdd8de48e5790a9640
#
_cell.length_a   1.000
_cell.length_b   1.000
_cell.length_c   1.000
_cell.angle_alpha   90.00
_cell.angle_beta   90.00
_cell.angle_gamma   90.00
#
_symmetry.space_group_name_H-M   'P 1'
#
loop_
_entity.id
_entity.type
_entity.pdbx_description
1 polymer ?
#
loop_
_entity_poly.entity_id
_entity_poly.type
_entity_poly.pdbx_seq_one_letter_code
_entity_poly.pdbx_strand_id
1 'polypeptide(L)' 'MKKDYEILIATQVRGKWWRVDYVNKEGRMEFETVEALDVQEAISLTNTILRRKYHAREKKVRK' A
#
# COMPACT_ATOMS: atom_id res chain seq x y z
N MET A 1 -7.65 0.01 17.59
CA MET A 1 -6.73 0.93 17.00
C MET A 1 -6.93 1.09 15.51
N LYS A 2 -6.93 2.31 15.04
CA LYS A 2 -7.20 2.55 13.64
C LYS A 2 -5.96 2.48 12.79
N LYS A 3 -6.11 1.91 11.63
CA LYS A 3 -5.04 1.89 10.67
C LYS A 3 -5.21 3.00 9.66
N ASP A 4 -4.10 3.48 9.14
CA ASP A 4 -4.16 4.48 8.08
C ASP A 4 -4.67 3.89 6.78
N TYR A 5 -4.60 2.59 6.64
CA TYR A 5 -5.05 1.91 5.45
C TYR A 5 -5.24 0.43 5.75
N GLU A 6 -5.95 -0.25 4.87
CA GLU A 6 -6.15 -1.69 4.99
C GLU A 6 -6.02 -2.31 3.62
N ILE A 7 -5.08 -3.23 3.48
CA ILE A 7 -4.87 -3.91 2.21
C ILE A 7 -5.94 -4.98 2.03
N LEU A 8 -6.57 -4.98 0.86
CA LEU A 8 -7.67 -5.87 0.58
C LEU A 8 -7.25 -7.07 -0.25
N ILE A 9 -6.60 -6.82 -1.39
CA ILE A 9 -6.25 -7.90 -2.27
C ILE A 9 -5.07 -7.50 -3.16
N ALA A 10 -4.24 -8.47 -3.52
CA ALA A 10 -3.15 -8.27 -4.46
C ALA A 10 -3.42 -9.14 -5.67
N THR A 11 -3.41 -8.53 -6.85
CA THR A 11 -3.71 -9.23 -8.08
C THR A 11 -2.53 -9.15 -9.03
N GLN A 12 -2.12 -10.28 -9.57
CA GLN A 12 -1.06 -10.29 -10.56
C GLN A 12 -1.60 -9.72 -11.86
N VAL A 13 -0.94 -8.68 -12.34
CA VAL A 13 -1.39 -8.02 -13.54
C VAL A 13 -0.69 -8.60 -14.76
N ARG A 14 0.65 -8.63 -14.69
CA ARG A 14 1.42 -9.08 -15.83
C ARG A 14 2.85 -9.34 -15.39
N GLY A 15 3.35 -10.57 -15.64
CA GLY A 15 4.70 -10.89 -15.26
C GLY A 15 4.93 -10.70 -13.77
N LYS A 16 5.84 -9.81 -13.43
CA LYS A 16 6.13 -9.53 -12.03
C LYS A 16 5.34 -8.36 -11.48
N TRP A 17 4.42 -7.81 -12.24
CA TRP A 17 3.68 -6.65 -11.81
C TRP A 17 2.40 -7.04 -11.09
N TRP A 18 2.19 -6.44 -9.92
CA TRP A 18 1.03 -6.70 -9.09
C TRP A 18 0.30 -5.41 -8.80
N ARG A 19 -0.99 -5.52 -8.73
CA ARG A 19 -1.84 -4.42 -8.30
C ARG A 19 -2.37 -4.76 -6.92
N VAL A 20 -2.09 -3.89 -5.96
CA VAL A 20 -2.54 -4.11 -4.59
C VAL A 20 -3.60 -3.09 -4.26
N ASP A 21 -4.80 -3.57 -4.04
CA ASP A 21 -5.93 -2.71 -3.70
C ASP A 21 -6.00 -2.55 -2.21
N TYR A 22 -6.28 -1.33 -1.78
CA TYR A 22 -6.40 -1.06 -0.37
C TYR A 22 -7.41 0.07 -0.15
N VAL A 23 -7.86 0.18 1.08
CA VAL A 23 -8.77 1.24 1.46
C VAL A 23 -8.03 2.16 2.42
N ASN A 24 -8.12 3.47 2.21
CA ASN A 24 -7.44 4.41 3.09
C ASN A 24 -8.31 4.71 4.30
N LYS A 25 -7.80 5.52 5.21
CA LYS A 25 -8.53 5.75 6.45
C LYS A 25 -9.81 6.53 6.25
N GLU A 26 -9.98 7.11 5.08
CA GLU A 26 -11.21 7.81 4.76
C GLU A 26 -12.23 6.92 4.10
N GLY A 27 -11.91 5.64 3.95
CA GLY A 27 -12.84 4.70 3.36
C GLY A 27 -12.80 4.65 1.85
N ARG A 28 -11.81 5.24 1.23
CA ARG A 28 -11.73 5.27 -0.21
C ARG A 28 -10.87 4.14 -0.74
N MET A 29 -11.30 3.57 -1.85
CA MET A 29 -10.54 2.53 -2.51
C MET A 29 -9.42 3.14 -3.33
N GLU A 30 -8.22 2.60 -3.15
CA GLU A 30 -7.06 3.02 -3.92
C GLU A 30 -6.22 1.81 -4.24
N PHE A 31 -5.19 2.00 -5.05
CA PHE A 31 -4.30 0.89 -5.35
C PHE A 31 -2.89 1.37 -5.62
N GLU A 32 -1.96 0.43 -5.49
CA GLU A 32 -0.57 0.63 -5.85
C GLU A 32 -0.15 -0.47 -6.80
N THR A 33 0.74 -0.16 -7.71
CA THR A 33 1.30 -1.15 -8.61
C THR A 33 2.75 -1.38 -8.21
N VAL A 34 3.09 -2.62 -7.93
CA VAL A 34 4.44 -2.96 -7.48
C VAL A 34 4.98 -4.14 -8.28
N GLU A 35 6.29 -4.22 -8.33
CA GLU A 35 6.96 -5.34 -8.97
C GLU A 35 7.41 -6.30 -7.88
N ALA A 36 6.95 -7.55 -7.95
CA ALA A 36 7.22 -8.51 -6.90
C ALA A 36 7.25 -9.92 -7.47
N LEU A 37 7.87 -10.82 -6.73
CA LEU A 37 7.98 -12.21 -7.18
C LEU A 37 6.74 -13.02 -6.82
N ASP A 38 6.05 -12.64 -5.75
CA ASP A 38 4.84 -13.35 -5.35
C ASP A 38 3.93 -12.39 -4.60
N VAL A 39 2.79 -12.91 -4.20
CA VAL A 39 1.77 -12.09 -3.57
C VAL A 39 2.23 -11.53 -2.23
N GLN A 40 2.97 -12.32 -1.47
CA GLN A 40 3.41 -11.84 -0.16
C GLN A 40 4.40 -10.70 -0.30
N GLU A 41 5.29 -10.80 -1.25
CA GLU A 41 6.24 -9.72 -1.49
C GLU A 41 5.51 -8.48 -1.97
N ALA A 42 4.49 -8.65 -2.81
CA ALA A 42 3.72 -7.52 -3.29
C ALA A 42 3.06 -6.78 -2.13
N ILE A 43 2.49 -7.52 -1.21
CA ILE A 43 1.84 -6.92 -0.05
C ILE A 43 2.87 -6.25 0.84
N SER A 44 4.00 -6.88 1.04
CA SER A 44 5.05 -6.33 1.87
C SER A 44 5.58 -5.02 1.30
N LEU A 45 5.81 -4.98 -0.01
CA LEU A 45 6.29 -3.78 -0.65
C LEU A 45 5.27 -2.66 -0.56
N THR A 46 4.00 -3.00 -0.74
CA THR A 46 2.94 -2.01 -0.64
C THR A 46 2.87 -1.45 0.77
N ASN A 47 3.00 -2.30 1.77
CA ASN A 47 3.03 -1.85 3.15
C ASN A 47 4.13 -0.82 3.37
N THR A 48 5.31 -1.10 2.84
CA THR A 48 6.44 -0.20 2.97
C THR A 48 6.14 1.14 2.32
N ILE A 49 5.58 1.11 1.13
CA ILE A 49 5.24 2.32 0.40
C ILE A 49 4.22 3.15 1.17
N LEU A 50 3.18 2.51 1.66
CA LEU A 50 2.11 3.22 2.33
C LEU A 50 2.57 3.76 3.68
N ARG A 51 3.42 3.03 4.37
CA ARG A 51 3.97 3.53 5.63
C ARG A 51 4.74 4.81 5.40
N ARG A 52 5.61 4.81 4.39
CA ARG A 52 6.38 6.00 4.09
C ARG A 52 5.48 7.16 3.74
N LYS A 53 4.45 6.87 2.96
CA LYS A 53 3.55 7.91 2.51
C LYS A 53 2.88 8.61 3.68
N TYR A 54 2.34 7.85 4.62
CA TYR A 54 1.62 8.45 5.73
C TYR A 54 2.55 9.01 6.80
N HIS A 55 3.64 8.34 7.06
CA HIS A 55 4.59 8.83 8.05
C HIS A 55 5.30 10.08 7.58
N ALA A 56 5.58 10.16 6.30
CA ALA A 56 6.23 11.34 5.77
C ALA A 56 5.38 12.58 6.00
N ARG A 57 4.06 12.42 5.85
CA ARG A 57 3.16 13.54 6.09
C ARG A 57 3.22 13.99 7.53
N GLU A 58 3.23 13.05 8.44
CA GLU A 58 3.30 13.38 9.85
C GLU A 58 4.58 14.11 10.18
N LYS A 59 5.67 13.65 9.63
CA LYS A 59 6.95 14.29 9.89
C LYS A 59 6.97 15.71 9.37
N LYS A 60 6.36 15.93 8.24
CA LYS A 60 6.31 17.28 7.71
C LYS A 60 5.58 18.23 8.63
N VAL A 61 4.52 17.75 9.18
CA VAL A 61 3.72 18.57 10.07
C VAL A 61 4.51 19.00 11.27
N ARG A 62 5.39 18.15 11.72
CA ARG A 62 6.16 18.45 12.92
C ARG A 62 7.11 19.61 12.73
N LYS A 63 7.52 19.85 11.53
CA LYS A 63 8.41 20.98 11.31
C LYS A 63 7.67 22.26 11.49
#